data_7f31e0cac16fd864385491d16f14cff1
#
_entry.id   7f31e0cac16fd864385491d16f14cff1
#
_cell.length_a   1.000
_cell.length_b   1.000
_cell.length_c   1.000
_cell.angle_alpha   90.00
_cell.angle_beta   90.00
_cell.angle_gamma   90.00
#
_symmetry.space_group_name_H-M   'P 1'
#
loop_
_entity.id
_entity.type
_entity.pdbx_description
1 polymer ?
#
loop_
_entity_poly.entity_id
_entity_poly.type
_entity_poly.pdbx_seq_one_letter_code
_entity_poly.pdbx_strand_id
1 'polypeptide(L)'
;MAKKAVKITETVLRDGHQSLCATRMRLTDMDSQLEALDKVGYFALEAWGGATFDTCLRFLNEDPWERLKFLKSKLKTPISMLLRGQNILGYNHYADDVVAMFVKKMVEHGIGVI
;
A
#
# COMPACT_ATOMS: atom_id res chain seq x y z
N MET A 1 -30.63 19.47 -4.92
CA MET A 1 -29.81 18.40 -4.30
C MET A 1 -28.37 18.83 -4.28
N ALA A 2 -27.73 18.74 -3.11
CA ALA A 2 -26.31 18.99 -3.02
C ALA A 2 -25.55 17.89 -3.80
N LYS A 3 -24.66 18.28 -4.72
CA LYS A 3 -23.78 17.34 -5.43
C LYS A 3 -22.75 16.80 -4.42
N LYS A 4 -22.69 15.49 -4.24
CA LYS A 4 -21.61 14.87 -3.47
C LYS A 4 -20.31 15.02 -4.24
N ALA A 5 -19.26 15.50 -3.59
CA ALA A 5 -17.92 15.55 -4.18
C ALA A 5 -17.42 14.14 -4.46
N VAL A 6 -16.83 13.95 -5.63
CA VAL A 6 -16.15 12.68 -5.98
C VAL A 6 -14.88 12.58 -5.14
N LYS A 7 -14.66 11.41 -4.55
CA LYS A 7 -13.44 11.08 -3.82
C LYS A 7 -12.48 10.37 -4.77
N ILE A 8 -11.21 10.76 -4.74
CA ILE A 8 -10.19 10.23 -5.63
C ILE A 8 -9.15 9.48 -4.79
N THR A 9 -8.87 8.24 -5.18
CA THR A 9 -7.75 7.45 -4.65
C THR A 9 -6.64 7.40 -5.71
N GLU A 10 -5.43 7.77 -5.34
CA GLU A 10 -4.26 7.70 -6.22
C GLU A 10 -3.55 6.35 -6.03
N THR A 11 -3.18 5.70 -7.11
CA THR A 11 -2.59 4.36 -7.11
C THR A 11 -1.12 4.31 -7.58
N VAL A 12 -0.51 5.44 -7.82
CA VAL A 12 0.86 5.53 -8.37
C VAL A 12 1.89 4.82 -7.49
N LEU A 13 1.72 4.85 -6.17
CA LEU A 13 2.65 4.22 -5.23
C LEU A 13 2.48 2.69 -5.10
N ARG A 14 1.48 2.11 -5.72
CA ARG A 14 1.29 0.67 -5.79
C ARG A 14 1.20 0.18 -7.24
N ASP A 15 0.13 0.54 -7.95
CA ASP A 15 -0.10 0.08 -9.32
C ASP A 15 0.91 0.68 -10.31
N GLY A 16 1.23 1.95 -10.17
CA GLY A 16 2.15 2.64 -11.05
C GLY A 16 3.50 1.95 -11.16
N HIS A 17 4.20 1.75 -10.04
CA HIS A 17 5.50 1.08 -10.10
C HIS A 17 5.41 -0.44 -10.28
N GLN A 18 4.29 -1.06 -9.89
CA GLN A 18 4.06 -2.48 -10.19
C GLN A 18 3.96 -2.70 -11.70
N SER A 19 3.30 -1.82 -12.41
CA SER A 19 3.11 -1.92 -13.87
C SER A 19 4.36 -1.53 -14.65
N LEU A 20 5.12 -0.54 -14.18
CA LEU A 20 6.24 0.05 -14.93
C LEU A 20 7.60 -0.56 -14.58
N CYS A 21 7.81 -1.02 -13.37
CA CYS A 21 9.10 -1.55 -12.91
C CYS A 21 8.98 -2.80 -12.02
N ALA A 22 7.97 -3.62 -12.29
CA ALA A 22 7.76 -4.90 -11.62
C ALA A 22 7.77 -4.80 -10.08
N THR A 23 7.17 -3.75 -9.53
CA THR A 23 7.09 -3.48 -8.08
C THR A 23 8.46 -3.20 -7.43
N ARG A 24 9.49 -2.88 -8.20
CA ARG A 24 10.87 -2.77 -7.70
C ARG A 24 11.31 -1.35 -7.33
N MET A 25 10.35 -0.44 -7.15
CA MET A 25 10.65 0.88 -6.60
C MET A 25 11.00 0.76 -5.12
N ARG A 26 12.16 1.27 -4.74
CA ARG A 26 12.60 1.30 -3.35
C ARG A 26 11.88 2.41 -2.58
N LEU A 27 11.83 2.29 -1.27
CA LEU A 27 11.27 3.32 -0.41
C LEU A 27 12.00 4.67 -0.58
N THR A 28 13.31 4.63 -0.73
CA THR A 28 14.16 5.81 -0.98
C THR A 28 13.83 6.52 -2.30
N ASP A 29 13.34 5.80 -3.30
CA ASP A 29 13.00 6.37 -4.60
C ASP A 29 11.70 7.19 -4.55
N MET A 30 10.80 6.86 -3.63
CA MET A 30 9.50 7.53 -3.50
C MET A 30 9.48 8.60 -2.40
N ASP A 31 10.40 8.60 -1.46
CA ASP A 31 10.38 9.46 -0.27
C ASP A 31 10.24 10.95 -0.62
N SER A 32 11.00 11.43 -1.61
CA SER A 32 10.97 12.83 -2.03
C SER A 32 9.62 13.31 -2.59
N GLN A 33 8.76 12.39 -3.01
CA GLN A 33 7.45 12.71 -3.60
C GLN A 33 6.29 12.59 -2.60
N LEU A 34 6.51 11.97 -1.46
CA LEU A 34 5.44 11.70 -0.49
C LEU A 34 4.77 12.96 0.02
N GLU A 35 5.54 13.99 0.33
CA GLU A 35 5.00 15.26 0.81
C GLU A 35 4.09 15.94 -0.23
N ALA A 36 4.50 15.95 -1.49
CA ALA A 36 3.71 16.52 -2.59
C ALA A 36 2.41 15.75 -2.80
N LEU A 37 2.47 14.41 -2.79
CA LEU A 37 1.29 13.55 -2.90
C LEU A 37 0.32 13.74 -1.72
N ASP A 38 0.85 13.89 -0.51
CA ASP A 38 0.04 14.09 0.69
C ASP A 38 -0.74 15.41 0.67
N LYS A 39 -0.20 16.45 0.03
CA LYS A 39 -0.82 17.77 -0.08
C LYS A 39 -1.91 17.88 -1.14
N VAL A 40 -2.06 16.92 -2.03
CA VAL A 40 -3.08 16.96 -3.10
C VAL A 40 -4.51 16.88 -2.54
N GLY A 41 -4.72 16.23 -1.41
CA GLY A 41 -6.03 16.06 -0.81
C GLY A 41 -6.79 14.84 -1.32
N TYR A 42 -6.09 13.79 -1.71
CA TYR A 42 -6.70 12.50 -2.05
C TYR A 42 -7.49 11.91 -0.88
N PHE A 43 -8.52 11.15 -1.20
CA PHE A 43 -9.26 10.35 -0.22
C PHE A 43 -8.39 9.26 0.39
N ALA A 44 -7.58 8.61 -0.43
CA ALA A 44 -6.60 7.62 -0.01
C ALA A 44 -5.45 7.56 -1.03
N LEU A 45 -4.29 7.09 -0.57
CA LEU A 45 -3.15 6.70 -1.39
C LEU A 45 -3.01 5.19 -1.33
N GLU A 46 -3.23 4.50 -2.45
CA GLU A 46 -2.96 3.07 -2.55
C GLU A 46 -1.46 2.87 -2.72
N ALA A 47 -0.79 2.49 -1.64
CA ALA A 47 0.65 2.48 -1.55
C ALA A 47 1.23 1.12 -1.14
N TRP A 48 0.37 0.12 -0.94
CA TRP A 48 0.79 -1.16 -0.42
C TRP A 48 -0.11 -2.29 -0.91
N GLY A 49 0.40 -3.52 -0.89
CA GLY A 49 -0.34 -4.70 -1.34
C GLY A 49 0.53 -5.95 -1.26
N GLY A 50 -0.03 -7.10 -1.64
CA GLY A 50 0.66 -8.38 -1.61
C GLY A 50 1.92 -8.41 -2.48
N ALA A 51 1.86 -7.86 -3.69
CA ALA A 51 3.03 -7.78 -4.57
C ALA A 51 4.13 -6.87 -3.99
N THR A 52 3.75 -5.77 -3.32
CA THR A 52 4.70 -4.90 -2.61
C THR A 52 5.40 -5.67 -1.48
N PHE A 53 4.62 -6.39 -0.68
CA PHE A 53 5.13 -7.22 0.42
C PHE A 53 6.14 -8.26 -0.09
N ASP A 54 5.75 -9.03 -1.10
CA ASP A 54 6.57 -10.09 -1.67
C ASP A 54 7.86 -9.56 -2.30
N THR A 55 7.77 -8.46 -3.05
CA THR A 55 8.93 -7.84 -3.71
C THR A 55 9.92 -7.24 -2.72
N CYS A 56 9.45 -6.64 -1.64
CA CYS A 56 10.32 -6.15 -0.55
C CYS A 56 11.22 -7.27 -0.03
N LEU A 57 10.65 -8.44 0.23
CA LEU A 57 11.39 -9.59 0.75
C LEU A 57 12.30 -10.24 -0.30
N ARG A 58 11.81 -10.43 -1.52
CA ARG A 58 12.52 -11.21 -2.53
C ARG A 58 13.60 -10.43 -3.27
N PHE A 59 13.37 -9.16 -3.56
CA PHE A 59 14.19 -8.39 -4.50
C PHE A 59 14.80 -7.13 -3.94
N LEU A 60 14.15 -6.47 -2.98
CA LEU A 60 14.58 -5.16 -2.49
C LEU A 60 15.39 -5.23 -1.20
N ASN A 61 15.39 -6.37 -0.53
CA ASN A 61 15.98 -6.52 0.82
C ASN A 61 15.44 -5.45 1.79
N GLU A 62 14.13 -5.20 1.71
CA GLU A 62 13.40 -4.29 2.58
C GLU A 62 12.40 -5.05 3.44
N ASP A 63 12.18 -4.60 4.66
CA ASP A 63 11.08 -5.09 5.49
C ASP A 63 9.77 -4.40 5.05
N PRO A 64 8.78 -5.17 4.56
CA PRO A 64 7.52 -4.59 4.09
C PRO A 64 6.72 -3.91 5.18
N TRP A 65 6.83 -4.33 6.43
CA TRP A 65 6.16 -3.70 7.57
C TRP A 65 6.81 -2.37 7.94
N GLU A 66 8.13 -2.29 7.91
CA GLU A 66 8.86 -1.04 8.12
C GLU A 66 8.57 -0.04 6.99
N ARG A 67 8.44 -0.51 5.74
CA ARG A 67 7.96 0.33 4.64
C ARG A 67 6.60 0.95 4.96
N LEU A 68 5.65 0.16 5.43
CA LEU A 68 4.31 0.64 5.76
C LEU A 68 4.33 1.65 6.91
N LYS A 69 5.10 1.39 7.95
CA LYS A 69 5.30 2.33 9.07
C LYS A 69 5.91 3.64 8.61
N PHE A 70 6.92 3.57 7.74
CA PHE A 70 7.56 4.77 7.18
C PHE A 70 6.56 5.61 6.38
N LEU A 71 5.80 5.00 5.47
CA LEU A 71 4.76 5.68 4.70
C LEU A 71 3.74 6.33 5.65
N LYS A 72 3.30 5.62 6.67
CA LYS A 72 2.37 6.14 7.66
C LYS A 72 2.94 7.33 8.44
N SER A 73 4.23 7.33 8.72
CA SER A 73 4.90 8.46 9.41
C SER A 73 4.98 9.72 8.57
N LYS A 74 5.01 9.58 7.24
CA LYS A 74 5.15 10.69 6.28
C LYS A 74 3.81 11.20 5.76
N LEU A 75 2.80 10.35 5.69
CA LEU A 75 1.51 10.63 5.06
C LEU A 75 0.42 10.86 6.11
N LYS A 76 -0.31 11.97 5.99
CA LYS A 76 -1.57 12.20 6.69
C LYS A 76 -2.75 11.60 5.94
N THR A 77 -2.66 11.54 4.61
CA THR A 77 -3.64 10.87 3.75
C THR A 77 -3.74 9.39 4.12
N PRO A 78 -4.95 8.83 4.24
CA PRO A 78 -5.13 7.41 4.52
C PRO A 78 -4.41 6.53 3.49
N ILE A 79 -3.72 5.51 3.97
CA ILE A 79 -3.07 4.53 3.11
C ILE A 79 -4.05 3.41 2.80
N SER A 80 -4.24 3.15 1.53
CA SER A 80 -5.02 2.03 1.02
C SER A 80 -4.12 0.90 0.55
N MET A 81 -4.62 -0.33 0.66
CA MET A 81 -3.97 -1.49 0.05
C MET A 81 -4.92 -2.26 -0.84
N LEU A 82 -4.34 -2.94 -1.83
CA LEU A 82 -5.05 -3.95 -2.60
C LEU A 82 -4.94 -5.29 -1.90
N LEU A 83 -6.10 -5.83 -1.48
CA LEU A 83 -6.22 -7.17 -0.90
C LEU A 83 -6.86 -8.12 -1.92
N ARG A 84 -6.21 -9.24 -2.19
CA ARG A 84 -6.66 -10.27 -3.14
C ARG A 84 -7.33 -11.47 -2.46
N GLY A 85 -8.10 -11.24 -1.41
CA GLY A 85 -8.74 -12.31 -0.65
C GLY A 85 -7.72 -13.31 -0.09
N GLN A 86 -7.97 -14.61 -0.26
CA GLN A 86 -7.07 -15.66 0.21
C GLN A 86 -5.69 -15.66 -0.44
N ASN A 87 -5.54 -15.04 -1.61
CA ASN A 87 -4.25 -14.89 -2.28
C ASN A 87 -3.57 -13.60 -1.82
N ILE A 88 -3.35 -13.45 -0.53
CA ILE A 88 -2.80 -12.22 0.06
C ILE A 88 -1.44 -11.82 -0.52
N LEU A 89 -0.60 -12.80 -0.86
CA LEU A 89 0.66 -12.57 -1.58
C LEU A 89 1.06 -13.82 -2.39
N GLY A 90 1.79 -13.59 -3.46
CA GLY A 90 2.22 -14.67 -4.36
C GLY A 90 1.06 -15.35 -5.09
N TYR A 91 1.18 -16.65 -5.33
CA TYR A 91 0.20 -17.46 -6.06
C TYR A 91 -0.43 -18.55 -5.19
N ASN A 92 -0.23 -18.50 -3.89
CA ASN A 92 -0.75 -19.48 -2.94
C ASN A 92 -2.12 -19.04 -2.41
N HIS A 93 -2.95 -20.03 -2.11
CA HIS A 93 -4.21 -19.82 -1.41
C HIS A 93 -3.99 -20.04 0.09
N TYR A 94 -4.15 -18.99 0.89
CA TYR A 94 -3.93 -19.03 2.34
C TYR A 94 -5.22 -19.39 3.08
N ALA A 95 -5.10 -20.04 4.22
CA ALA A 95 -6.22 -20.34 5.10
C ALA A 95 -6.84 -19.06 5.70
N ASP A 96 -8.10 -19.09 6.05
CA ASP A 96 -8.87 -17.93 6.51
C ASP A 96 -8.27 -17.28 7.77
N ASP A 97 -7.74 -18.08 8.70
CA ASP A 97 -7.09 -17.58 9.91
C ASP A 97 -5.79 -16.80 9.60
N VAL A 98 -5.03 -17.25 8.60
CA VAL A 98 -3.83 -16.53 8.13
C VAL A 98 -4.22 -15.20 7.49
N VAL A 99 -5.26 -15.19 6.66
CA VAL A 99 -5.79 -13.96 6.05
C VAL A 99 -6.26 -12.98 7.12
N ALA A 100 -7.00 -13.45 8.12
CA ALA A 100 -7.48 -12.63 9.23
C ALA A 100 -6.33 -12.02 10.03
N MET A 101 -5.28 -12.80 10.33
CA MET A 101 -4.07 -12.31 11.01
C MET A 101 -3.34 -11.26 10.17
N PHE A 102 -3.23 -11.48 8.87
CA PHE A 102 -2.57 -10.55 7.95
C PHE A 102 -3.31 -9.21 7.91
N VAL A 103 -4.64 -9.23 7.75
CA VAL A 103 -5.49 -8.02 7.77
C VAL A 103 -5.34 -7.27 9.08
N LYS A 104 -5.37 -7.97 10.21
CA LYS A 104 -5.17 -7.35 11.53
C LYS A 104 -3.81 -6.64 11.61
N LYS A 105 -2.74 -7.31 11.16
CA LYS A 105 -1.39 -6.73 11.16
C LYS A 105 -1.27 -5.51 10.25
N MET A 106 -1.90 -5.52 9.07
CA MET A 106 -1.91 -4.36 8.18
C MET A 106 -2.52 -3.13 8.87
N VAL A 107 -3.67 -3.31 9.51
CA VAL A 107 -4.36 -2.22 10.22
C VAL A 107 -3.51 -1.70 11.37
N GLU A 108 -2.91 -2.59 12.15
CA GLU A 108 -1.98 -2.22 13.23
C GLU A 108 -0.79 -1.39 12.73
N HIS A 109 -0.34 -1.61 11.50
CA HIS A 109 0.79 -0.89 10.89
C HIS A 109 0.41 0.34 10.08
N GLY A 110 -0.88 0.65 9.95
CA GLY A 110 -1.32 1.92 9.42
C GLY A 110 -2.18 1.91 8.17
N ILE A 111 -2.61 0.75 7.67
CA ILE A 111 -3.60 0.68 6.58
C ILE A 111 -4.94 1.21 7.10
N GLY A 112 -5.51 2.18 6.38
CA GLY A 112 -6.78 2.81 6.71
C GLY A 112 -7.93 2.45 5.77
N VAL A 113 -7.61 1.93 4.58
CA VAL A 113 -8.59 1.57 3.54
C VAL A 113 -8.15 0.25 2.87
N ILE A 114 -9.08 -0.65 2.67
CA ILE A 114 -8.87 -1.93 1.98
C ILE A 114 -9.81 -2.02 0.78
#